data_af1ca2bcf6167af4e0983394202bc95b
#
_entry.id   af1ca2bcf6167af4e0983394202bc95b
#
_cell.length_a   1.000
_cell.length_b   1.000
_cell.length_c   1.000
_cell.angle_alpha   90.00
_cell.angle_beta   90.00
_cell.angle_gamma   90.00
#
_symmetry.space_group_name_H-M   'P 1'
#
loop_
_entity.id
_entity.type
_entity.pdbx_description
1 polymer ?
#
loop_
_entity_poly.entity_id
_entity_poly.type
_entity_poly.pdbx_seq_one_letter_code
_entity_poly.pdbx_strand_id
1 'polypeptide(L)'
;LFSYTNVQYVPRTTQVIDSLGNIQYRDTLDANIDLVFDKPYDFYIEANAKGKTTGRVGPELVVGLTKRNAFRGGEKLDINFHGSHEWQTINGQGGSSSKINSYEFGSDVSLSFPSIITPWNAFRTMAQNERRFRNGHMPHRYYGTPTTTVKASMNILNRAGYFRRHVAGGELTYDWATSY
;
A
#
# COMPACT_ATOMS: atom_id res chain seq x y z
N LEU A 1 -8.40 2.01 5.39
CA LEU A 1 -8.80 1.21 6.56
C LEU A 1 -10.30 0.96 6.59
N PHE A 2 -11.10 1.96 6.19
CA PHE A 2 -12.55 1.86 6.14
C PHE A 2 -12.99 2.06 4.69
N SER A 3 -13.84 1.16 4.19
CA SER A 3 -14.45 1.27 2.86
C SER A 3 -15.65 2.20 2.86
N TYR A 4 -16.27 2.36 4.02
CA TYR A 4 -17.46 3.20 4.18
C TYR A 4 -17.50 3.75 5.60
N THR A 5 -17.87 5.03 5.72
CA THR A 5 -18.10 5.72 6.98
C THR A 5 -19.38 6.51 6.87
N ASN A 6 -20.33 6.23 7.75
CA ASN A 6 -21.58 7.00 7.86
C ASN A 6 -21.68 7.58 9.27
N VAL A 7 -22.00 8.86 9.34
CA VAL A 7 -22.20 9.57 10.62
C VAL A 7 -23.59 10.14 10.63
N GLN A 8 -24.41 9.69 11.57
CA GLN A 8 -25.75 10.18 11.78
C GLN A 8 -25.84 10.88 13.13
N TYR A 9 -26.36 12.09 13.13
CA TYR A 9 -26.60 12.86 14.34
C TYR A 9 -28.10 12.80 14.68
N VAL A 10 -28.42 12.28 15.86
CA VAL A 10 -29.78 12.16 16.36
C VAL A 10 -29.94 13.09 17.56
N PRO A 11 -30.77 14.16 17.46
CA PRO A 11 -31.06 15.01 18.60
C PRO A 11 -31.90 14.23 19.64
N ARG A 12 -31.52 14.30 20.89
CA ARG A 12 -32.23 13.71 22.01
C ARG A 12 -32.45 14.73 23.10
N THR A 13 -33.71 14.95 23.48
CA THR A 13 -34.08 15.78 24.63
C THR A 13 -34.31 14.89 25.84
N THR A 14 -33.55 15.09 26.90
CA THR A 14 -33.65 14.34 28.14
C THR A 14 -34.19 15.26 29.23
N GLN A 15 -35.19 14.80 29.97
CA GLN A 15 -35.68 15.48 31.15
C GLN A 15 -34.80 15.14 32.35
N VAL A 16 -34.27 16.17 32.98
CA VAL A 16 -33.48 16.05 34.21
C VAL A 16 -34.25 16.73 35.34
N ILE A 17 -34.54 16.00 36.40
CA ILE A 17 -35.17 16.55 37.58
C ILE A 17 -34.05 17.02 38.53
N ASP A 18 -34.10 18.34 38.85
CA ASP A 18 -33.16 18.91 39.82
C ASP A 18 -33.49 18.48 41.25
N SER A 19 -32.54 18.62 42.17
CA SER A 19 -32.70 18.31 43.59
C SER A 19 -33.84 19.09 44.26
N LEU A 20 -34.35 20.11 43.63
CA LEU A 20 -35.51 20.90 44.07
C LEU A 20 -36.85 20.48 43.42
N GLY A 21 -36.84 19.37 42.63
CA GLY A 21 -38.02 18.88 41.93
C GLY A 21 -38.41 19.61 40.65
N ASN A 22 -37.56 20.55 40.15
CA ASN A 22 -37.81 21.24 38.92
C ASN A 22 -37.40 20.40 37.71
N ILE A 23 -38.26 20.34 36.67
CA ILE A 23 -37.94 19.63 35.42
C ILE A 23 -37.11 20.57 34.51
N GLN A 24 -35.92 20.19 34.21
CA GLN A 24 -35.09 20.85 33.20
C GLN A 24 -34.95 19.95 31.96
N TYR A 25 -35.06 20.54 30.77
CA TYR A 25 -34.84 19.87 29.53
C TYR A 25 -33.37 20.06 29.12
N ARG A 26 -32.67 18.98 28.90
CA ARG A 26 -31.29 19.02 28.41
C ARG A 26 -31.23 18.39 27.04
N ASP A 27 -30.87 19.22 26.04
CA ASP A 27 -30.68 18.76 24.69
C ASP A 27 -29.26 18.14 24.54
N THR A 28 -29.21 16.93 24.05
CA THR A 28 -28.00 16.20 23.74
C THR A 28 -28.04 15.75 22.29
N LEU A 29 -26.89 15.58 21.68
CA LEU A 29 -26.74 15.09 20.34
C LEU A 29 -26.04 13.73 20.38
N ASP A 30 -26.73 12.67 20.00
CA ASP A 30 -26.16 11.36 19.86
C ASP A 30 -25.53 11.24 18.46
N ALA A 31 -24.27 10.87 18.37
CA ALA A 31 -23.59 10.61 17.12
C ALA A 31 -23.44 9.09 16.92
N ASN A 32 -24.15 8.55 15.96
CA ASN A 32 -24.00 7.16 15.53
C ASN A 32 -23.00 7.10 14.38
N ILE A 33 -21.92 6.37 14.57
CA ILE A 33 -20.86 6.22 13.58
C ILE A 33 -20.81 4.78 13.12
N ASP A 34 -21.23 4.54 11.88
CA ASP A 34 -21.14 3.23 11.24
C ASP A 34 -19.86 3.15 10.42
N LEU A 35 -19.02 2.20 10.75
CA LEU A 35 -17.73 1.96 10.09
C LEU A 35 -17.72 0.58 9.46
N VAL A 36 -17.47 0.53 8.17
CA VAL A 36 -17.26 -0.73 7.44
C VAL A 36 -15.78 -0.87 7.12
N PHE A 37 -15.15 -1.91 7.65
CA PHE A 37 -13.75 -2.18 7.38
C PHE A 37 -13.52 -2.61 5.93
N ASP A 38 -12.45 -2.12 5.36
CA ASP A 38 -11.96 -2.59 4.07
C ASP A 38 -11.43 -4.02 4.20
N LYS A 39 -11.47 -4.79 3.09
CA LYS A 39 -10.94 -6.15 3.07
C LYS A 39 -9.46 -6.15 3.47
N PRO A 40 -9.04 -6.99 4.42
CA PRO A 40 -7.66 -6.99 4.90
C PRO A 40 -6.67 -7.54 3.87
N TYR A 41 -7.13 -8.36 2.94
CA TYR A 41 -6.30 -8.99 1.91
C TYR A 41 -6.88 -8.75 0.53
N ASP A 42 -6.00 -8.42 -0.42
CA ASP A 42 -6.26 -8.47 -1.85
C ASP A 42 -5.23 -9.39 -2.51
N PHE A 43 -5.69 -10.16 -3.45
CA PHE A 43 -4.87 -11.04 -4.24
C PHE A 43 -5.21 -10.88 -5.71
N TYR A 44 -4.21 -10.80 -6.56
CA TYR A 44 -4.40 -10.76 -8.00
C TYR A 44 -3.41 -11.64 -8.75
N ILE A 45 -3.84 -12.13 -9.89
CA ILE A 45 -3.01 -12.87 -10.84
C ILE A 45 -3.24 -12.25 -12.21
N GLU A 46 -2.16 -11.93 -12.90
CA GLU A 46 -2.19 -11.40 -14.26
C GLU A 46 -1.34 -12.30 -15.16
N ALA A 47 -1.88 -12.64 -16.32
CA ALA A 47 -1.18 -13.34 -17.37
C ALA A 47 -1.06 -12.42 -18.57
N ASN A 48 0.17 -12.10 -18.96
CA ASN A 48 0.49 -11.18 -20.04
C ASN A 48 1.26 -11.90 -21.16
N ALA A 49 1.13 -11.41 -22.39
CA ALA A 49 2.02 -11.77 -23.49
C ALA A 49 2.94 -10.58 -23.77
N LYS A 50 4.24 -10.79 -23.68
CA LYS A 50 5.25 -9.77 -24.01
C LYS A 50 5.80 -10.01 -25.41
N GLY A 51 5.84 -8.95 -26.23
CA GLY A 51 6.50 -8.92 -27.52
C GLY A 51 7.53 -7.80 -27.60
N LYS A 52 8.72 -8.08 -28.11
CA LYS A 52 9.78 -7.09 -28.31
C LYS A 52 10.07 -6.93 -29.80
N THR A 53 10.39 -5.73 -30.21
CA THR A 53 10.78 -5.42 -31.60
C THR A 53 12.02 -6.21 -32.08
N THR A 54 12.76 -6.80 -31.15
CA THR A 54 13.90 -7.69 -31.42
C THR A 54 13.50 -9.12 -31.80
N GLY A 55 12.21 -9.38 -32.09
CA GLY A 55 11.70 -10.70 -32.45
C GLY A 55 11.60 -11.68 -31.28
N ARG A 56 11.44 -11.17 -30.06
CA ARG A 56 11.23 -11.98 -28.88
C ARG A 56 9.78 -11.90 -28.43
N VAL A 57 9.21 -13.03 -28.15
CA VAL A 57 7.85 -13.15 -27.60
C VAL A 57 7.87 -14.14 -26.44
N GLY A 58 6.97 -13.94 -25.50
CA GLY A 58 6.82 -14.87 -24.38
C GLY A 58 5.74 -14.47 -23.40
N PRO A 59 5.27 -15.43 -22.60
CA PRO A 59 4.33 -15.19 -21.52
C PRO A 59 5.02 -14.54 -20.32
N GLU A 60 4.25 -13.75 -19.60
CA GLU A 60 4.56 -13.24 -18.27
C GLU A 60 3.41 -13.54 -17.32
N LEU A 61 3.75 -14.00 -16.14
CA LEU A 61 2.83 -14.17 -15.03
C LEU A 61 3.21 -13.21 -13.92
N VAL A 62 2.23 -12.48 -13.42
CA VAL A 62 2.38 -11.60 -12.25
C VAL A 62 1.39 -12.06 -11.17
N VAL A 63 1.88 -12.18 -9.97
CA VAL A 63 1.09 -12.54 -8.78
C VAL A 63 1.34 -11.50 -7.71
N GLY A 64 0.28 -10.90 -7.20
CA GLY A 64 0.36 -9.89 -6.16
C GLY A 64 -0.52 -10.20 -4.96
N LEU A 65 -0.01 -9.87 -3.79
CA LEU A 65 -0.69 -9.94 -2.51
C LEU A 65 -0.57 -8.60 -1.81
N THR A 66 -1.69 -8.01 -1.46
CA THR A 66 -1.76 -6.82 -0.61
C THR A 66 -2.37 -7.18 0.74
N LYS A 67 -1.70 -6.83 1.82
CA LYS A 67 -2.25 -6.91 3.18
C LYS A 67 -2.37 -5.51 3.75
N ARG A 68 -3.62 -5.09 4.01
CA ARG A 68 -3.92 -3.83 4.68
C ARG A 68 -3.87 -4.01 6.18
N ASN A 69 -3.42 -2.97 6.89
CA ASN A 69 -3.26 -2.98 8.34
C ASN A 69 -2.36 -4.13 8.83
N ALA A 70 -1.20 -4.27 8.20
CA ALA A 70 -0.30 -5.41 8.33
C ALA A 70 0.13 -5.66 9.79
N PHE A 71 0.41 -4.59 10.53
CA PHE A 71 0.90 -4.61 11.92
C PHE A 71 -0.02 -3.86 12.89
N ARG A 72 -1.29 -3.62 12.51
CA ARG A 72 -2.34 -2.93 13.28
C ARG A 72 -2.15 -1.42 13.46
N GLY A 73 -1.20 -0.80 12.74
CA GLY A 73 -0.96 0.65 12.72
C GLY A 73 -1.43 1.34 11.44
N GLY A 74 -2.17 0.62 10.58
CA GLY A 74 -2.65 1.14 9.29
C GLY A 74 -1.66 0.93 8.15
N GLU A 75 -0.59 0.17 8.35
CA GLU A 75 0.41 -0.12 7.34
C GLU A 75 -0.17 -0.98 6.22
N LYS A 76 0.32 -0.75 5.00
CA LYS A 76 0.01 -1.55 3.82
C LYS A 76 1.25 -2.32 3.39
N LEU A 77 1.15 -3.63 3.35
CA LEU A 77 2.18 -4.52 2.82
C LEU A 77 1.75 -5.02 1.44
N ASP A 78 2.54 -4.72 0.42
CA ASP A 78 2.38 -5.22 -0.93
C ASP A 78 3.55 -6.16 -1.27
N ILE A 79 3.24 -7.35 -1.77
CA ILE A 79 4.22 -8.33 -2.22
C ILE A 79 3.84 -8.73 -3.64
N ASN A 80 4.77 -8.55 -4.59
CA ASN A 80 4.57 -8.89 -5.98
C ASN A 80 5.68 -9.85 -6.45
N PHE A 81 5.28 -10.84 -7.20
CA PHE A 81 6.18 -11.74 -7.92
C PHE A 81 5.84 -11.67 -9.40
N HIS A 82 6.85 -11.60 -10.23
CA HIS A 82 6.69 -11.73 -11.67
C HIS A 82 7.68 -12.75 -12.23
N GLY A 83 7.20 -13.50 -13.20
CA GLY A 83 8.02 -14.44 -13.93
C GLY A 83 7.71 -14.35 -15.42
N SER A 84 8.70 -14.28 -16.26
CA SER A 84 8.54 -14.30 -17.70
C SER A 84 9.53 -15.24 -18.38
N HIS A 85 9.07 -15.82 -19.46
CA HIS A 85 9.90 -16.63 -20.33
C HIS A 85 9.79 -16.09 -21.75
N GLU A 86 10.92 -15.83 -22.39
CA GLU A 86 10.97 -15.30 -23.74
C GLU A 86 11.73 -16.28 -24.64
N TRP A 87 11.19 -16.56 -25.81
CA TRP A 87 11.90 -17.25 -26.88
C TRP A 87 12.06 -16.32 -28.06
N GLN A 88 13.12 -16.54 -28.81
CA GLN A 88 13.41 -15.79 -30.01
C GLN A 88 12.87 -16.52 -31.23
N THR A 89 11.94 -15.87 -31.96
CA THR A 89 11.49 -16.31 -33.30
C THR A 89 12.28 -15.55 -34.33
N ILE A 90 13.47 -16.03 -34.70
CA ILE A 90 14.17 -15.49 -35.88
C ILE A 90 13.89 -16.42 -37.04
N ASN A 91 13.14 -15.97 -38.03
CA ASN A 91 13.12 -16.52 -39.37
C ASN A 91 14.38 -16.04 -40.11
N GLY A 92 15.51 -16.63 -39.77
CA GLY A 92 16.77 -16.41 -40.53
C GLY A 92 16.95 -17.53 -41.55
N GLN A 93 17.01 -17.18 -42.81
CA GLN A 93 17.56 -18.02 -43.88
C GLN A 93 19.00 -18.42 -43.52
N GLY A 94 19.20 -19.65 -43.05
CA GLY A 94 20.52 -20.15 -42.70
C GLY A 94 20.50 -21.01 -41.43
N GLY A 95 20.30 -22.26 -41.62
CA GLY A 95 20.23 -23.39 -40.73
C GLY A 95 21.08 -23.43 -39.45
N SER A 96 20.76 -22.63 -38.48
CA SER A 96 21.04 -22.93 -37.07
C SER A 96 20.10 -22.08 -36.22
N SER A 97 18.95 -22.62 -35.89
CA SER A 97 18.01 -21.98 -34.96
C SER A 97 18.56 -22.10 -33.54
N SER A 98 19.45 -21.22 -33.18
CA SER A 98 19.82 -20.99 -31.77
C SER A 98 18.56 -20.43 -31.07
N LYS A 99 17.75 -21.31 -30.51
CA LYS A 99 16.60 -20.93 -29.66
C LYS A 99 17.17 -20.34 -28.38
N ILE A 100 17.40 -19.04 -28.40
CA ILE A 100 17.86 -18.33 -27.20
C ILE A 100 16.65 -18.13 -26.29
N ASN A 101 16.49 -19.01 -25.35
CA ASN A 101 15.51 -18.88 -24.31
C ASN A 101 16.05 -17.95 -23.23
N SER A 102 15.26 -16.94 -22.85
CA SER A 102 15.57 -16.14 -21.69
C SER A 102 14.42 -16.23 -20.68
N TYR A 103 14.77 -16.23 -19.43
CA TYR A 103 13.79 -16.18 -18.36
C TYR A 103 14.13 -15.05 -17.37
N GLU A 104 13.11 -14.46 -16.84
CA GLU A 104 13.20 -13.39 -15.87
C GLU A 104 12.29 -13.70 -14.69
N PHE A 105 12.83 -13.56 -13.50
CA PHE A 105 12.08 -13.64 -12.25
C PHE A 105 12.36 -12.40 -11.43
N GLY A 106 11.29 -11.81 -10.89
CA GLY A 106 11.44 -10.70 -9.99
C GLY A 106 10.47 -10.78 -8.82
N SER A 107 10.85 -10.14 -7.75
CA SER A 107 10.02 -9.94 -6.57
C SER A 107 10.16 -8.52 -6.07
N ASP A 108 9.04 -7.93 -5.71
CA ASP A 108 8.98 -6.62 -5.10
C ASP A 108 8.19 -6.73 -3.78
N VAL A 109 8.76 -6.20 -2.72
CA VAL A 109 8.09 -6.08 -1.43
C VAL A 109 8.07 -4.62 -1.04
N SER A 110 6.90 -4.06 -0.79
CA SER A 110 6.77 -2.70 -0.32
C SER A 110 5.93 -2.61 0.95
N LEU A 111 6.37 -1.77 1.86
CA LEU A 111 5.71 -1.49 3.12
C LEU A 111 5.46 0.00 3.23
N SER A 112 4.18 0.38 3.23
CA SER A 112 3.74 1.78 3.34
C SER A 112 3.18 2.04 4.72
N PHE A 113 3.66 3.11 5.34
CA PHE A 113 3.22 3.58 6.65
C PHE A 113 2.40 4.87 6.48
N PRO A 114 1.26 5.02 7.17
CA PRO A 114 0.46 6.25 7.13
C PRO A 114 1.04 7.36 8.02
N SER A 115 2.36 7.55 7.98
CA SER A 115 3.09 8.53 8.76
C SER A 115 4.49 8.75 8.20
N ILE A 116 5.13 9.87 8.53
CA ILE A 116 6.54 10.08 8.19
C ILE A 116 7.41 9.34 9.21
N ILE A 117 8.15 8.35 8.73
CA ILE A 117 9.11 7.58 9.52
C ILE A 117 10.51 7.93 9.05
N THR A 118 11.32 8.51 9.93
CA THR A 118 12.72 8.77 9.64
C THR A 118 13.60 7.72 10.32
N PRO A 119 14.70 7.26 9.67
CA PRO A 119 15.57 6.21 10.22
C PRO A 119 16.11 6.51 11.64
N TRP A 120 16.34 7.80 11.94
CA TRP A 120 16.85 8.24 13.24
C TRP A 120 15.76 8.39 14.32
N ASN A 121 14.48 8.50 13.93
CA ASN A 121 13.38 8.84 14.83
C ASN A 121 12.20 7.86 14.78
N ALA A 122 12.33 6.71 14.13
CA ALA A 122 11.24 5.77 13.94
C ALA A 122 10.47 5.43 15.23
N PHE A 123 11.18 5.27 16.34
CA PHE A 123 10.58 5.01 17.66
C PHE A 123 10.16 6.27 18.42
N ARG A 124 10.82 7.40 18.15
CA ARG A 124 10.58 8.65 18.89
C ARG A 124 9.36 9.40 18.37
N THR A 125 9.08 9.30 17.08
CA THR A 125 7.94 9.98 16.43
C THR A 125 6.61 9.35 16.81
N MET A 126 6.55 8.03 16.97
CA MET A 126 5.34 7.35 17.45
C MET A 126 4.96 7.80 18.85
N ALA A 127 5.91 7.84 19.79
CA ALA A 127 5.66 8.26 21.17
C ALA A 127 5.34 9.76 21.30
N GLN A 128 5.87 10.63 20.42
CA GLN A 128 5.57 12.06 20.43
C GLN A 128 4.21 12.36 19.82
N ASN A 129 3.77 11.65 18.79
CA ASN A 129 2.44 11.82 18.21
C ASN A 129 1.35 11.42 19.22
N GLU A 130 1.50 10.32 19.95
CA GLU A 130 0.56 9.95 21.02
C GLU A 130 0.45 11.03 22.10
N ARG A 131 1.58 11.63 22.51
CA ARG A 131 1.57 12.70 23.52
C ARG A 131 0.93 14.00 23.00
N ARG A 132 1.10 14.34 21.72
CA ARG A 132 0.48 15.53 21.09
C ARG A 132 -1.03 15.37 20.95
N PHE A 133 -1.51 14.20 20.55
CA PHE A 133 -2.95 13.89 20.53
C PHE A 133 -3.58 14.01 21.92
N ARG A 134 -2.90 13.52 22.95
CA ARG A 134 -3.42 13.55 24.33
C ARG A 134 -3.46 14.98 24.91
N ASN A 135 -2.65 15.90 24.43
CA ASN A 135 -2.58 17.27 24.92
C ASN A 135 -3.43 18.27 24.11
N GLY A 136 -4.28 17.79 23.21
CA GLY A 136 -5.21 18.64 22.44
C GLY A 136 -4.56 19.59 21.44
N HIS A 137 -3.26 19.48 21.22
CA HIS A 137 -2.58 20.25 20.18
C HIS A 137 -2.83 19.57 18.83
N MET A 138 -3.88 19.98 18.14
CA MET A 138 -4.09 19.61 16.73
C MET A 138 -2.96 20.24 15.90
N PRO A 139 -2.14 19.45 15.20
CA PRO A 139 -1.19 20.03 14.26
C PRO A 139 -1.97 20.72 13.15
N HIS A 140 -1.59 21.95 12.86
CA HIS A 140 -2.23 22.77 11.82
C HIS A 140 -2.32 22.01 10.49
N ARG A 141 -3.56 21.87 9.99
CA ARG A 141 -3.99 21.66 8.61
C ARG A 141 -3.06 20.83 7.71
N TYR A 142 -3.00 19.53 7.93
CA TYR A 142 -2.58 18.60 6.89
C TYR A 142 -3.83 17.98 6.26
N TYR A 143 -4.14 18.36 5.02
CA TYR A 143 -5.26 17.79 4.26
C TYR A 143 -4.94 16.41 3.64
N GLY A 144 -3.85 15.81 3.99
CA GLY A 144 -3.48 14.45 3.58
C GLY A 144 -2.68 13.76 4.67
N THR A 145 -2.87 12.47 4.82
CA THR A 145 -1.99 11.64 5.66
C THR A 145 -0.65 11.49 4.95
N PRO A 146 0.45 12.02 5.53
CA PRO A 146 1.75 11.78 4.94
C PRO A 146 2.07 10.30 4.99
N THR A 147 2.72 9.78 3.95
CA THR A 147 3.09 8.37 3.89
C THR A 147 4.58 8.19 3.71
N THR A 148 5.10 7.11 4.30
CA THR A 148 6.46 6.62 4.08
C THR A 148 6.38 5.24 3.49
N THR A 149 6.99 5.02 2.34
CA THR A 149 7.03 3.72 1.68
C THR A 149 8.47 3.24 1.60
N VAL A 150 8.70 2.03 2.11
CA VAL A 150 9.97 1.30 1.98
C VAL A 150 9.74 0.17 0.99
N LYS A 151 10.52 0.14 -0.08
CA LYS A 151 10.43 -0.91 -1.10
C LYS A 151 11.78 -1.62 -1.22
N ALA A 152 11.74 -2.94 -1.30
CA ALA A 152 12.84 -3.79 -1.69
C ALA A 152 12.46 -4.57 -2.94
N SER A 153 13.38 -4.66 -3.90
CA SER A 153 13.18 -5.36 -5.15
C SER A 153 14.35 -6.26 -5.49
N MET A 154 14.06 -7.38 -6.11
CA MET A 154 15.05 -8.31 -6.66
C MET A 154 14.60 -8.77 -8.03
N ASN A 155 15.50 -8.73 -9.00
CA ASN A 155 15.26 -9.18 -10.35
C ASN A 155 16.42 -10.06 -10.82
N ILE A 156 16.09 -11.21 -11.38
CA ILE A 156 17.03 -12.18 -11.95
C ILE A 156 16.68 -12.38 -13.41
N LEU A 157 17.56 -11.96 -14.29
CA LEU A 157 17.44 -12.18 -15.72
C LEU A 157 18.53 -13.17 -16.16
N ASN A 158 18.11 -14.28 -16.72
CA ASN A 158 19.01 -15.25 -17.35
C ASN A 158 18.74 -15.29 -18.85
N ARG A 159 19.78 -15.01 -19.62
CA ARG A 159 19.79 -15.17 -21.07
C ARG A 159 20.77 -16.26 -21.42
N ALA A 160 20.21 -17.45 -21.73
CA ALA A 160 21.03 -18.61 -22.03
C ALA A 160 22.06 -18.33 -23.14
N GLY A 161 23.32 -18.68 -22.91
CA GLY A 161 24.43 -18.47 -23.85
C GLY A 161 25.02 -17.05 -23.84
N TYR A 162 24.47 -16.09 -23.10
CA TYR A 162 24.98 -14.72 -23.06
C TYR A 162 25.39 -14.25 -21.66
N PHE A 163 24.43 -14.12 -20.76
CA PHE A 163 24.70 -13.61 -19.42
C PHE A 163 23.59 -13.95 -18.42
N ARG A 164 23.93 -13.87 -17.16
CA ARG A 164 23.00 -13.85 -16.03
C ARG A 164 23.19 -12.54 -15.27
N ARG A 165 22.10 -11.83 -15.03
CA ARG A 165 22.09 -10.58 -14.28
C ARG A 165 21.20 -10.71 -13.05
N HIS A 166 21.75 -10.33 -11.92
CA HIS A 166 21.02 -10.17 -10.66
C HIS A 166 21.01 -8.69 -10.32
N VAL A 167 19.84 -8.15 -10.03
CA VAL A 167 19.68 -6.77 -9.60
C VAL A 167 18.89 -6.79 -8.30
N ALA A 168 19.43 -6.16 -7.27
CA ALA A 168 18.72 -5.90 -6.04
C ALA A 168 18.66 -4.40 -5.83
N GLY A 169 17.52 -3.90 -5.39
CA GLY A 169 17.27 -2.48 -5.16
C GLY A 169 16.51 -2.25 -3.86
N GLY A 170 16.75 -1.09 -3.27
CA GLY A 170 15.97 -0.58 -2.16
C GLY A 170 15.56 0.86 -2.44
N GLU A 171 14.35 1.22 -2.05
CA GLU A 171 13.77 2.54 -2.26
C GLU A 171 13.09 3.00 -0.97
N LEU A 172 13.25 4.28 -0.66
CA LEU A 172 12.57 4.94 0.44
C LEU A 172 11.88 6.19 -0.11
N THR A 173 10.56 6.20 -0.05
CA THR A 173 9.73 7.29 -0.59
C THR A 173 8.95 7.96 0.53
N TYR A 174 8.91 9.30 0.49
CA TYR A 174 8.08 10.12 1.35
C TYR A 174 7.09 10.90 0.51
N ASP A 175 5.80 10.76 0.83
CA ASP A 175 4.71 11.50 0.19
C ASP A 175 4.01 12.37 1.24
N TRP A 176 3.86 13.65 0.94
CA TRP A 176 3.06 14.57 1.75
C TRP A 176 2.40 15.61 0.86
N ALA A 177 1.21 16.02 1.24
CA ALA A 177 0.48 17.09 0.57
C ALA A 177 0.48 18.33 1.45
N THR A 178 0.86 19.48 0.89
CA THR A 178 0.70 20.79 1.52
C THR A 178 -0.43 21.53 0.81
N SER A 179 -1.41 22.04 1.58
CA SER A 179 -2.40 23.00 1.03
C SER A 179 -1.84 24.40 1.20
N TYR A 180 -1.87 25.18 0.13
CA TYR A 180 -1.69 26.61 0.16
C TYR A 180 -2.99 27.33 0.49
#